data_fc63255930844ebfe1a54cddbb63dc46
#
_entry.id   fc63255930844ebfe1a54cddbb63dc46
#
_cell.length_a   1.000
_cell.length_b   1.000
_cell.length_c   1.000
_cell.angle_alpha   90.00
_cell.angle_beta   90.00
_cell.angle_gamma   90.00
#
_symmetry.space_group_name_H-M   'P 1'
#
loop_
_entity.id
_entity.type
_entity.pdbx_description
1 polymer ?
#
loop_
_entity_poly.entity_id
_entity_poly.type
_entity_poly.pdbx_seq_one_letter_code
_entity_poly.pdbx_strand_id
1 'polypeptide(L)'
;MSFTIQKPQELGLSEKEKRSYNLLNCLAHIQKGNWSKVGLERECSDAIANRLGKAPQGFFVPTEIGWSQRDMTVGSATAGGNLKGVDHLGDRFIDALRAKSIIFDLGARRMSGLRGDVAIPALNAKTTAYWVAENAAPTEGAPTVRQISMAPKTVGAYVDLSRKLMLQSSPSADEMFRSDMVQQLAVAIDSVAINGGGSNEPTGILQTSGIGSVALGTNGAAPTWASICDLVREVAIDNADRGSLAFITTPQGMSKLRNTVKVASTDSKMLLDNKAELLGYPVVTSSIIPSTLTKGTGSNLSGMIFGNFNDLVVGEWGSLDVLFDPYTGSSTGAMRVTCFLDVDVAVRHAESFAAITDMVTT
;
A
#
# COMPACT_ATOMS: atom_id res chain seq x y z
N MET A 1 15.74 -25.53 7.65
CA MET A 1 16.49 -24.59 6.80
C MET A 1 16.10 -23.19 7.23
N SER A 2 17.02 -22.40 7.71
CA SER A 2 16.78 -21.01 8.12
C SER A 2 16.65 -20.17 6.87
N PHE A 3 15.45 -19.73 6.53
CA PHE A 3 15.24 -18.71 5.51
C PHE A 3 15.75 -17.38 6.07
N THR A 4 16.93 -17.01 5.69
CA THR A 4 17.44 -15.65 5.92
C THR A 4 16.62 -14.73 5.02
N ILE A 5 15.69 -13.99 5.61
CA ILE A 5 15.02 -12.87 4.94
C ILE A 5 16.13 -11.89 4.56
N GLN A 6 16.50 -11.85 3.29
CA GLN A 6 17.42 -10.81 2.82
C GLN A 6 16.75 -9.48 3.09
N LYS A 7 17.42 -8.63 3.87
CA LYS A 7 17.04 -7.22 4.06
C LYS A 7 16.81 -6.57 2.70
N PRO A 8 15.89 -5.60 2.59
CA PRO A 8 15.67 -4.86 1.35
C PRO A 8 17.03 -4.47 0.78
N GLN A 9 17.16 -4.55 -0.54
CA GLN A 9 18.44 -4.26 -1.23
C GLN A 9 18.71 -2.76 -1.17
N GLU A 10 19.11 -2.28 -0.02
CA GLU A 10 19.63 -0.95 0.16
C GLU A 10 20.99 -0.87 -0.53
N LEU A 11 21.19 0.11 -1.39
CA LEU A 11 22.50 0.37 -2.01
C LEU A 11 23.48 0.98 -1.00
N GLY A 12 22.99 1.36 0.18
CA GLY A 12 23.79 1.98 1.25
C GLY A 12 24.18 3.42 0.92
N LEU A 13 23.35 4.15 0.17
CA LEU A 13 23.59 5.54 -0.19
C LEU A 13 23.64 6.42 1.06
N SER A 14 24.68 7.26 1.15
CA SER A 14 24.79 8.27 2.19
C SER A 14 23.71 9.35 2.02
N GLU A 15 23.35 10.05 3.10
CA GLU A 15 22.37 11.13 3.06
C GLU A 15 22.77 12.27 2.08
N LYS A 16 24.08 12.46 1.86
CA LYS A 16 24.58 13.42 0.88
C LYS A 16 24.32 12.97 -0.55
N GLU A 17 24.49 11.69 -0.84
CA GLU A 17 24.23 11.10 -2.15
C GLU A 17 22.74 11.06 -2.45
N LYS A 18 21.89 10.71 -1.48
CA LYS A 18 20.43 10.78 -1.61
C LYS A 18 19.94 12.19 -1.98
N ARG A 19 20.58 13.23 -1.41
CA ARG A 19 20.26 14.63 -1.72
C ARG A 19 20.77 15.07 -3.09
N SER A 20 21.89 14.54 -3.56
CA SER A 20 22.49 14.88 -4.85
C SER A 20 21.86 14.16 -6.03
N TYR A 21 21.07 13.09 -5.78
CA TYR A 21 20.38 12.33 -6.81
C TYR A 21 19.29 13.19 -7.47
N ASN A 22 19.41 13.40 -8.79
CA ASN A 22 18.52 14.28 -9.54
C ASN A 22 17.95 13.57 -10.77
N LEU A 23 16.66 13.20 -10.72
CA LEU A 23 15.97 12.50 -11.77
C LEU A 23 15.88 13.28 -13.07
N LEU A 24 15.59 14.59 -13.00
CA LEU A 24 15.49 15.45 -14.20
C LEU A 24 16.84 15.63 -14.89
N ASN A 25 17.92 15.70 -14.13
CA ASN A 25 19.28 15.73 -14.71
C ASN A 25 19.59 14.44 -15.45
N CYS A 26 19.22 13.29 -14.86
CA CYS A 26 19.32 11.99 -15.50
C CYS A 26 18.54 11.95 -16.83
N LEU A 27 17.28 12.37 -16.82
CA LEU A 27 16.42 12.43 -17.99
C LEU A 27 16.97 13.34 -19.09
N ALA A 28 17.47 14.54 -18.72
CA ALA A 28 18.05 15.51 -19.66
C ALA A 28 19.30 14.97 -20.35
N HIS A 29 20.12 14.20 -19.64
CA HIS A 29 21.34 13.58 -20.21
C HIS A 29 21.03 12.36 -21.08
N ILE A 30 20.02 11.55 -20.74
CA ILE A 30 19.54 10.43 -21.59
C ILE A 30 19.03 10.98 -22.91
N GLN A 31 18.22 12.03 -22.90
CA GLN A 31 17.72 12.66 -24.13
C GLN A 31 18.83 13.12 -25.08
N LYS A 32 19.95 13.57 -24.53
CA LYS A 32 21.11 14.02 -25.32
C LYS A 32 22.05 12.88 -25.73
N GLY A 33 21.71 11.63 -25.44
CA GLY A 33 22.56 10.47 -25.70
C GLY A 33 23.83 10.40 -24.85
N ASN A 34 23.91 11.18 -23.78
CA ASN A 34 25.11 11.34 -22.94
C ASN A 34 24.97 10.62 -21.58
N TRP A 35 24.44 9.39 -21.58
CA TRP A 35 24.28 8.58 -20.36
C TRP A 35 25.58 8.41 -19.55
N SER A 36 26.72 8.43 -20.22
CA SER A 36 28.05 8.32 -19.58
C SER A 36 28.44 9.52 -18.69
N LYS A 37 27.76 10.66 -18.83
CA LYS A 37 28.03 11.88 -18.03
C LYS A 37 27.20 11.96 -16.75
N VAL A 38 26.23 11.07 -16.57
CA VAL A 38 25.42 10.97 -15.35
C VAL A 38 26.18 10.04 -14.41
N GLY A 39 26.77 10.57 -13.34
CA GLY A 39 27.65 9.81 -12.45
C GLY A 39 26.88 8.91 -11.49
N LEU A 40 26.36 9.50 -10.41
CA LEU A 40 25.72 8.78 -9.31
C LEU A 40 24.48 7.98 -9.75
N GLU A 41 23.63 8.56 -10.56
CA GLU A 41 22.39 7.95 -11.02
C GLU A 41 22.65 6.71 -11.89
N ARG A 42 23.67 6.79 -12.74
CA ARG A 42 24.11 5.65 -13.56
C ARG A 42 24.66 4.52 -12.70
N GLU A 43 25.55 4.83 -11.75
CA GLU A 43 26.13 3.83 -10.85
C GLU A 43 25.04 3.13 -10.04
N CYS A 44 24.04 3.86 -9.57
CA CYS A 44 22.89 3.28 -8.87
C CYS A 44 22.09 2.35 -9.78
N SER A 45 21.79 2.76 -11.01
CA SER A 45 21.04 1.95 -11.97
C SER A 45 21.81 0.67 -12.34
N ASP A 46 23.11 0.78 -12.62
CA ASP A 46 23.96 -0.35 -12.98
C ASP A 46 24.12 -1.33 -11.81
N ALA A 47 24.23 -0.82 -10.56
CA ALA A 47 24.30 -1.65 -9.35
C ALA A 47 23.01 -2.45 -9.14
N ILE A 48 21.84 -1.82 -9.36
CA ILE A 48 20.54 -2.50 -9.27
C ILE A 48 20.39 -3.54 -10.38
N ALA A 49 20.73 -3.20 -11.63
CA ALA A 49 20.67 -4.11 -12.77
C ALA A 49 21.53 -5.36 -12.55
N ASN A 50 22.75 -5.19 -12.02
CA ASN A 50 23.66 -6.28 -11.68
C ASN A 50 23.10 -7.19 -10.58
N ARG A 51 22.45 -6.63 -9.56
CA ARG A 51 21.83 -7.40 -8.47
C ARG A 51 20.60 -8.17 -8.92
N LEU A 52 19.77 -7.54 -9.76
CA LEU A 52 18.56 -8.16 -10.31
C LEU A 52 18.85 -9.15 -11.44
N GLY A 53 20.00 -9.03 -12.10
CA GLY A 53 20.33 -9.80 -13.31
C GLY A 53 19.42 -9.49 -14.49
N LYS A 54 18.79 -8.30 -14.51
CA LYS A 54 17.85 -7.83 -15.54
C LYS A 54 18.27 -6.43 -15.99
N ALA A 55 18.30 -6.19 -17.27
CA ALA A 55 18.50 -4.85 -17.80
C ALA A 55 17.22 -4.02 -17.69
N PRO A 56 17.29 -2.74 -17.24
CA PRO A 56 16.13 -1.86 -17.24
C PRO A 56 15.69 -1.52 -18.66
N GLN A 57 14.42 -1.22 -18.85
CA GLN A 57 13.93 -0.65 -20.12
C GLN A 57 14.36 0.81 -20.30
N GLY A 58 14.56 1.53 -19.20
CA GLY A 58 15.13 2.86 -19.14
C GLY A 58 16.29 2.88 -18.14
N PHE A 59 16.00 3.15 -16.87
CA PHE A 59 16.97 3.08 -15.76
C PHE A 59 16.25 2.74 -14.45
N PHE A 60 16.98 2.13 -13.50
CA PHE A 60 16.47 1.83 -12.16
C PHE A 60 16.70 2.97 -11.19
N VAL A 61 15.73 3.22 -10.33
CA VAL A 61 15.82 4.18 -9.23
C VAL A 61 15.91 3.41 -7.91
N PRO A 62 16.88 3.73 -7.02
CA PRO A 62 16.99 3.08 -5.73
C PRO A 62 15.75 3.29 -4.87
N THR A 63 15.25 2.23 -4.23
CA THR A 63 14.06 2.31 -3.35
C THR A 63 14.26 3.22 -2.16
N GLU A 64 15.50 3.36 -1.67
CA GLU A 64 15.87 4.25 -0.57
C GLU A 64 15.57 5.73 -0.85
N ILE A 65 15.58 6.14 -2.13
CA ILE A 65 15.31 7.52 -2.54
C ILE A 65 13.80 7.76 -2.64
N GLY A 66 13.03 6.74 -3.03
CA GLY A 66 11.57 6.84 -3.19
C GLY A 66 10.77 6.76 -1.89
N TRP A 67 11.29 6.08 -0.87
CA TRP A 67 10.57 5.76 0.37
C TRP A 67 11.07 6.52 1.62
N SER A 68 12.03 7.45 1.48
CA SER A 68 12.44 8.27 2.62
C SER A 68 11.36 9.30 2.93
N GLN A 69 10.67 9.15 4.07
CA GLN A 69 9.88 10.23 4.65
C GLN A 69 10.85 11.36 4.99
N ARG A 70 10.77 12.46 4.26
CA ARG A 70 11.42 13.72 4.65
C ARG A 70 10.36 14.60 5.27
N ASP A 71 10.49 14.84 6.56
CA ASP A 71 9.89 15.98 7.22
C ASP A 71 10.48 17.25 6.57
N MET A 72 9.61 18.01 5.89
CA MET A 72 9.97 19.35 5.41
C MET A 72 10.02 20.29 6.59
N THR A 73 11.21 20.51 7.14
CA THR A 73 11.47 21.59 8.11
C THR A 73 11.69 22.91 7.39
N VAL A 74 10.76 23.82 7.60
CA VAL A 74 10.85 25.23 7.21
C VAL A 74 11.82 25.94 8.16
N GLY A 75 12.95 26.40 7.64
CA GLY A 75 13.89 27.18 8.45
C GLY A 75 14.99 27.85 7.64
N SER A 76 14.76 29.00 7.11
CA SER A 76 15.40 30.30 7.34
C SER A 76 15.32 31.23 6.11
N ALA A 77 14.72 32.40 6.35
CA ALA A 77 14.68 33.52 5.46
C ALA A 77 15.95 34.39 5.67
N THR A 78 16.64 34.79 4.59
CA THR A 78 17.31 36.12 4.54
C THR A 78 17.67 36.52 3.11
N ALA A 79 17.10 37.67 2.74
CA ALA A 79 17.67 38.82 2.04
C ALA A 79 17.88 38.78 0.53
N GLY A 80 17.15 39.66 -0.17
CA GLY A 80 17.50 40.20 -1.48
C GLY A 80 16.27 40.67 -2.26
N GLY A 81 15.78 41.89 -1.95
CA GLY A 81 14.60 42.48 -2.56
C GLY A 81 14.82 42.98 -3.99
N ASN A 82 13.70 43.09 -4.70
CA ASN A 82 13.43 43.86 -5.90
C ASN A 82 14.00 43.39 -7.24
N LEU A 83 13.30 42.44 -7.83
CA LEU A 83 12.98 42.46 -9.25
C LEU A 83 11.60 41.85 -9.41
N LYS A 84 10.61 42.60 -9.88
CA LYS A 84 9.24 42.12 -10.17
C LYS A 84 9.30 41.12 -11.33
N GLY A 85 9.68 39.87 -11.02
CA GLY A 85 9.25 38.69 -11.71
C GLY A 85 8.11 38.13 -10.89
N VAL A 86 7.16 37.44 -11.49
CA VAL A 86 6.19 36.64 -10.78
C VAL A 86 7.00 35.62 -9.96
N ASP A 87 7.21 35.91 -8.68
CA ASP A 87 7.88 34.99 -7.77
C ASP A 87 6.98 33.75 -7.66
N HIS A 88 7.31 32.72 -8.42
CA HIS A 88 6.84 31.39 -8.13
C HIS A 88 7.48 31.00 -6.79
N LEU A 89 6.69 31.10 -5.72
CA LEU A 89 7.07 30.61 -4.40
C LEU A 89 7.17 29.08 -4.46
N GLY A 90 8.23 28.56 -5.09
CA GLY A 90 8.49 27.13 -5.22
C GLY A 90 8.53 26.42 -3.86
N ASP A 91 8.95 27.13 -2.80
CA ASP A 91 8.99 26.63 -1.43
C ASP A 91 7.60 26.59 -0.75
N ARG A 92 6.55 27.10 -1.40
CA ARG A 92 5.16 27.09 -0.89
C ARG A 92 4.20 26.36 -1.79
N PHE A 93 4.70 25.34 -2.49
CA PHE A 93 3.85 24.47 -3.27
C PHE A 93 2.84 23.76 -2.35
N ILE A 94 1.55 23.90 -2.68
CA ILE A 94 0.47 23.20 -1.98
C ILE A 94 0.26 21.89 -2.72
N ASP A 95 0.66 20.79 -2.10
CA ASP A 95 0.48 19.44 -2.65
C ASP A 95 -1.01 19.07 -2.75
N ALA A 96 -1.34 18.19 -3.68
CA ALA A 96 -2.70 17.68 -3.83
C ALA A 96 -3.08 16.81 -2.62
N LEU A 97 -4.32 16.96 -2.15
CA LEU A 97 -4.83 16.10 -1.08
C LEU A 97 -5.02 14.67 -1.62
N ARG A 98 -4.38 13.71 -0.99
CA ARG A 98 -4.41 12.28 -1.35
C ARG A 98 -4.72 11.41 -0.15
N ALA A 99 -5.19 10.20 -0.44
CA ALA A 99 -5.28 9.18 0.58
C ALA A 99 -3.87 8.83 1.10
N LYS A 100 -3.73 8.76 2.42
CA LYS A 100 -2.50 8.27 3.04
C LYS A 100 -2.43 6.75 2.89
N SER A 101 -1.27 6.24 2.52
CA SER A 101 -0.99 4.80 2.59
C SER A 101 -1.03 4.34 4.06
N ILE A 102 -1.79 3.28 4.35
CA ILE A 102 -2.06 2.82 5.72
C ILE A 102 -1.68 1.37 5.97
N ILE A 103 -1.55 0.56 4.92
CA ILE A 103 -1.38 -0.90 5.06
C ILE A 103 -0.08 -1.25 5.76
N PHE A 104 1.00 -0.58 5.39
CA PHE A 104 2.30 -0.80 6.04
C PHE A 104 2.34 -0.24 7.48
N ASP A 105 1.67 0.86 7.74
CA ASP A 105 1.54 1.42 9.09
C ASP A 105 0.77 0.48 10.03
N LEU A 106 -0.16 -0.30 9.48
CA LEU A 106 -0.94 -1.32 10.20
C LEU A 106 -0.18 -2.63 10.42
N GLY A 107 0.98 -2.80 9.79
CA GLY A 107 1.86 -3.94 10.02
C GLY A 107 1.90 -4.98 8.90
N ALA A 108 1.41 -4.66 7.71
CA ALA A 108 1.54 -5.54 6.55
C ALA A 108 3.02 -5.85 6.25
N ARG A 109 3.30 -7.09 5.91
CA ARG A 109 4.66 -7.57 5.65
C ARG A 109 5.07 -7.29 4.22
N ARG A 110 6.22 -6.66 4.07
CA ARG A 110 6.84 -6.44 2.77
C ARG A 110 7.85 -7.53 2.46
N MET A 111 7.74 -8.15 1.29
CA MET A 111 8.71 -9.09 0.76
C MET A 111 9.29 -8.53 -0.53
N SER A 112 10.51 -8.02 -0.49
CA SER A 112 11.19 -7.41 -1.64
C SER A 112 12.25 -8.31 -2.24
N GLY A 113 12.61 -8.05 -3.51
CA GLY A 113 13.65 -8.78 -4.22
C GLY A 113 13.22 -10.18 -4.70
N LEU A 114 11.92 -10.39 -4.90
CA LEU A 114 11.37 -11.64 -5.41
C LEU A 114 11.76 -11.85 -6.89
N ARG A 115 11.83 -13.11 -7.32
CA ARG A 115 12.11 -13.50 -8.71
C ARG A 115 11.20 -14.63 -9.13
N GLY A 116 10.57 -14.49 -10.31
CA GLY A 116 9.61 -15.46 -10.82
C GLY A 116 8.40 -15.63 -9.90
N ASP A 117 7.62 -16.67 -10.12
CA ASP A 117 6.49 -16.99 -9.26
C ASP A 117 6.98 -17.50 -7.90
N VAL A 118 6.36 -17.01 -6.84
CA VAL A 118 6.71 -17.36 -5.46
C VAL A 118 5.59 -18.19 -4.85
N ALA A 119 5.97 -19.30 -4.24
CA ALA A 119 5.07 -20.18 -3.54
C ALA A 119 5.45 -20.24 -2.06
N ILE A 120 4.56 -19.79 -1.18
CA ILE A 120 4.74 -19.83 0.26
C ILE A 120 3.98 -21.05 0.81
N PRO A 121 4.69 -22.08 1.34
CA PRO A 121 4.01 -23.21 1.96
C PRO A 121 3.33 -22.77 3.27
N ALA A 122 2.11 -23.22 3.48
CA ALA A 122 1.34 -22.98 4.69
C ALA A 122 0.67 -24.27 5.15
N LEU A 123 0.48 -24.43 6.45
CA LEU A 123 -0.32 -25.52 7.01
C LEU A 123 -1.80 -25.22 6.78
N ASN A 124 -2.52 -26.17 6.23
CA ASN A 124 -3.98 -26.11 6.06
C ASN A 124 -4.71 -26.73 7.26
N ALA A 125 -4.28 -27.91 7.69
CA ALA A 125 -4.81 -28.56 8.88
C ALA A 125 -3.70 -28.94 9.85
N LYS A 126 -3.97 -28.82 11.14
CA LYS A 126 -3.05 -29.15 12.23
C LYS A 126 -3.16 -30.64 12.55
N THR A 127 -2.10 -31.21 13.14
CA THR A 127 -2.14 -32.55 13.74
C THR A 127 -3.14 -32.55 14.88
N THR A 128 -4.01 -33.56 14.93
CA THR A 128 -4.98 -33.77 16.01
C THR A 128 -4.37 -34.62 17.11
N ALA A 129 -4.44 -34.16 18.36
CA ALA A 129 -4.05 -34.93 19.52
C ALA A 129 -5.28 -35.67 20.12
N TYR A 130 -5.08 -36.89 20.52
CA TYR A 130 -6.14 -37.73 21.12
C TYR A 130 -5.75 -38.20 22.51
N TRP A 131 -6.72 -38.23 23.41
CA TRP A 131 -6.60 -38.93 24.68
C TRP A 131 -6.92 -40.40 24.44
N VAL A 132 -5.98 -41.28 24.80
CA VAL A 132 -6.14 -42.74 24.60
C VAL A 132 -6.24 -43.45 25.94
N ALA A 133 -7.00 -44.53 25.96
CA ALA A 133 -7.08 -45.42 27.12
C ALA A 133 -5.79 -46.23 27.26
N GLU A 134 -5.59 -46.84 28.42
CA GLU A 134 -4.45 -47.71 28.67
C GLU A 134 -4.37 -48.84 27.61
N ASN A 135 -3.18 -48.98 27.01
CA ASN A 135 -2.89 -49.93 25.92
C ASN A 135 -3.63 -49.67 24.58
N ALA A 136 -4.26 -48.51 24.38
CA ALA A 136 -4.84 -48.12 23.09
C ALA A 136 -3.86 -47.26 22.27
N ALA A 137 -3.88 -47.43 20.96
CA ALA A 137 -3.11 -46.61 20.04
C ALA A 137 -3.87 -45.31 19.72
N PRO A 138 -3.20 -44.15 19.61
CA PRO A 138 -3.82 -42.93 19.13
C PRO A 138 -4.16 -43.05 17.65
N THR A 139 -5.22 -42.37 17.22
CA THR A 139 -5.56 -42.27 15.81
C THR A 139 -4.58 -41.32 15.08
N GLU A 140 -4.16 -41.71 13.90
CA GLU A 140 -3.29 -40.86 13.08
C GLU A 140 -4.04 -39.58 12.70
N GLY A 141 -3.42 -38.43 13.00
CA GLY A 141 -3.89 -37.10 12.61
C GLY A 141 -2.84 -36.41 11.78
N ALA A 142 -2.77 -36.70 10.48
CA ALA A 142 -1.76 -36.11 9.61
C ALA A 142 -2.06 -34.63 9.32
N PRO A 143 -1.07 -33.72 9.41
CA PRO A 143 -1.23 -32.33 8.99
C PRO A 143 -1.32 -32.24 7.47
N THR A 144 -2.13 -31.33 6.95
CA THR A 144 -2.19 -31.03 5.53
C THR A 144 -1.54 -29.68 5.23
N VAL A 145 -0.89 -29.58 4.07
CA VAL A 145 -0.22 -28.36 3.62
C VAL A 145 -0.98 -27.76 2.45
N ARG A 146 -0.98 -26.43 2.38
CA ARG A 146 -1.44 -25.63 1.24
C ARG A 146 -0.30 -24.74 0.77
N GLN A 147 -0.48 -24.15 -0.39
CA GLN A 147 0.46 -23.21 -0.98
C GLN A 147 -0.26 -21.91 -1.25
N ILE A 148 0.39 -20.81 -0.89
CA ILE A 148 -0.01 -19.46 -1.26
C ILE A 148 0.90 -19.04 -2.39
N SER A 149 0.36 -18.89 -3.59
CA SER A 149 1.10 -18.48 -4.77
C SER A 149 0.97 -16.98 -4.98
N MET A 150 2.07 -16.35 -5.35
CA MET A 150 2.17 -14.94 -5.71
C MET A 150 2.89 -14.85 -7.06
N ALA A 151 2.35 -14.04 -7.97
CA ALA A 151 2.90 -13.82 -9.30
C ALA A 151 2.98 -12.31 -9.58
N PRO A 152 4.04 -11.81 -10.23
CA PRO A 152 4.21 -10.39 -10.46
C PRO A 152 3.08 -9.81 -11.32
N LYS A 153 2.47 -8.74 -10.85
CA LYS A 153 1.48 -7.93 -11.56
C LYS A 153 1.97 -6.50 -11.62
N THR A 154 1.96 -5.93 -12.80
CA THR A 154 2.58 -4.64 -13.06
C THR A 154 1.61 -3.50 -12.82
N VAL A 155 1.95 -2.60 -11.90
CA VAL A 155 1.31 -1.29 -11.77
C VAL A 155 2.17 -0.25 -12.47
N GLY A 156 1.55 0.61 -13.28
CA GLY A 156 2.27 1.66 -14.01
C GLY A 156 1.58 3.01 -13.90
N ALA A 157 2.39 4.06 -13.92
CA ALA A 157 1.96 5.45 -14.02
C ALA A 157 2.83 6.18 -15.04
N TYR A 158 2.26 7.16 -15.76
CA TYR A 158 3.03 7.99 -16.66
C TYR A 158 2.68 9.46 -16.51
N VAL A 159 3.65 10.32 -16.84
CA VAL A 159 3.52 11.77 -16.85
C VAL A 159 4.15 12.33 -18.13
N ASP A 160 3.46 13.23 -18.79
CA ASP A 160 4.00 13.94 -19.95
C ASP A 160 4.61 15.29 -19.52
N LEU A 161 5.91 15.45 -19.74
CA LEU A 161 6.67 16.64 -19.39
C LEU A 161 6.87 17.52 -20.63
N SER A 162 6.46 18.79 -20.55
CA SER A 162 6.66 19.72 -21.64
C SER A 162 8.13 20.17 -21.72
N ARG A 163 8.62 20.47 -22.94
CA ARG A 163 9.98 20.98 -23.15
C ARG A 163 10.29 22.25 -22.34
N LYS A 164 9.32 23.15 -22.19
CA LYS A 164 9.49 24.37 -21.39
C LYS A 164 9.68 24.05 -19.92
N LEU A 165 8.91 23.12 -19.40
CA LEU A 165 9.02 22.68 -18.01
C LEU A 165 10.44 22.14 -17.72
N MET A 166 10.98 21.32 -18.61
CA MET A 166 12.32 20.74 -18.45
C MET A 166 13.44 21.77 -18.55
N LEU A 167 13.23 22.84 -19.34
CA LEU A 167 14.23 23.94 -19.45
C LEU A 167 14.17 24.93 -18.28
N GLN A 168 13.01 25.05 -17.64
CA GLN A 168 12.75 26.06 -16.61
C GLN A 168 12.55 25.43 -15.22
N SER A 169 12.57 24.09 -15.12
CA SER A 169 12.36 23.40 -13.84
C SER A 169 13.53 23.66 -12.88
N SER A 170 13.17 23.97 -11.65
CA SER A 170 14.09 24.04 -10.52
C SER A 170 14.30 22.62 -9.92
N PRO A 171 15.36 22.40 -9.10
CA PRO A 171 15.53 21.13 -8.38
C PRO A 171 14.32 20.73 -7.51
N SER A 172 13.52 21.71 -7.05
CA SER A 172 12.28 21.46 -6.30
C SER A 172 11.18 20.79 -7.15
N ALA A 173 11.15 21.04 -8.45
CA ALA A 173 10.19 20.39 -9.34
C ALA A 173 10.50 18.89 -9.51
N ASP A 174 11.77 18.49 -9.56
CA ASP A 174 12.17 17.08 -9.60
C ASP A 174 11.71 16.32 -8.35
N GLU A 175 11.92 16.89 -7.19
CA GLU A 175 11.49 16.28 -5.92
C GLU A 175 9.96 16.15 -5.84
N MET A 176 9.23 17.15 -6.36
CA MET A 176 7.78 17.13 -6.45
C MET A 176 7.27 15.98 -7.34
N PHE A 177 7.78 15.85 -8.57
CA PHE A 177 7.35 14.78 -9.48
C PHE A 177 7.67 13.38 -8.93
N ARG A 178 8.86 13.22 -8.35
CA ARG A 178 9.26 11.95 -7.74
C ARG A 178 8.36 11.59 -6.56
N SER A 179 8.12 12.54 -5.66
CA SER A 179 7.21 12.36 -4.52
C SER A 179 5.81 12.01 -4.98
N ASP A 180 5.30 12.70 -6.02
CA ASP A 180 3.99 12.46 -6.59
C ASP A 180 3.83 11.04 -7.13
N MET A 181 4.77 10.59 -7.96
CA MET A 181 4.73 9.24 -8.54
C MET A 181 4.78 8.14 -7.47
N VAL A 182 5.68 8.29 -6.48
CA VAL A 182 5.81 7.30 -5.38
C VAL A 182 4.53 7.24 -4.55
N GLN A 183 3.93 8.38 -4.23
CA GLN A 183 2.68 8.44 -3.48
C GLN A 183 1.52 7.81 -4.25
N GLN A 184 1.42 8.05 -5.56
CA GLN A 184 0.37 7.43 -6.40
C GLN A 184 0.52 5.91 -6.45
N LEU A 185 1.74 5.40 -6.59
CA LEU A 185 2.00 3.96 -6.55
C LEU A 185 1.66 3.35 -5.18
N ALA A 186 2.00 4.03 -4.09
CA ALA A 186 1.65 3.57 -2.74
C ALA A 186 0.13 3.50 -2.54
N VAL A 187 -0.61 4.53 -2.97
CA VAL A 187 -2.08 4.54 -2.91
C VAL A 187 -2.69 3.43 -3.78
N ALA A 188 -2.12 3.18 -4.96
CA ALA A 188 -2.58 2.10 -5.84
C ALA A 188 -2.37 0.72 -5.19
N ILE A 189 -1.21 0.47 -4.56
CA ILE A 189 -0.93 -0.77 -3.83
C ILE A 189 -1.92 -0.96 -2.68
N ASP A 190 -2.18 0.08 -1.89
CA ASP A 190 -3.12 0.01 -0.77
C ASP A 190 -4.55 -0.26 -1.25
N SER A 191 -4.97 0.40 -2.34
CA SER A 191 -6.30 0.20 -2.93
C SER A 191 -6.51 -1.25 -3.36
N VAL A 192 -5.52 -1.82 -4.05
CA VAL A 192 -5.58 -3.20 -4.52
C VAL A 192 -5.46 -4.18 -3.36
N ALA A 193 -4.63 -3.90 -2.35
CA ALA A 193 -4.52 -4.76 -1.19
C ALA A 193 -5.83 -4.82 -0.37
N ILE A 194 -6.64 -3.77 -0.39
CA ILE A 194 -7.95 -3.76 0.26
C ILE A 194 -9.02 -4.42 -0.61
N ASN A 195 -9.16 -4.03 -1.88
CA ASN A 195 -10.29 -4.43 -2.73
C ASN A 195 -9.91 -4.82 -4.17
N GLY A 196 -8.68 -5.25 -4.41
CA GLY A 196 -8.27 -5.70 -5.74
C GLY A 196 -9.06 -6.93 -6.23
N GLY A 197 -9.44 -6.93 -7.51
CA GLY A 197 -10.34 -7.93 -8.10
C GLY A 197 -9.65 -9.23 -8.54
N GLY A 198 -8.33 -9.31 -8.56
CA GLY A 198 -7.56 -10.53 -8.82
C GLY A 198 -7.36 -10.89 -10.31
N SER A 199 -7.87 -10.10 -11.26
CA SER A 199 -7.69 -10.42 -12.70
C SER A 199 -6.32 -9.96 -13.21
N ASN A 200 -6.17 -8.68 -13.53
CA ASN A 200 -4.88 -8.08 -13.91
C ASN A 200 -4.20 -7.37 -12.73
N GLU A 201 -4.82 -7.39 -11.59
CA GLU A 201 -4.40 -6.80 -10.33
C GLU A 201 -4.40 -7.85 -9.21
N PRO A 202 -3.67 -7.66 -8.10
CA PRO A 202 -3.70 -8.54 -6.94
C PRO A 202 -5.10 -8.74 -6.37
N THR A 203 -5.32 -9.87 -5.70
CA THR A 203 -6.56 -10.11 -4.95
C THR A 203 -6.46 -9.42 -3.60
N GLY A 204 -7.36 -8.47 -3.34
CA GLY A 204 -7.44 -7.73 -2.09
C GLY A 204 -8.12 -8.52 -0.96
N ILE A 205 -8.06 -7.96 0.27
CA ILE A 205 -8.67 -8.56 1.45
C ILE A 205 -10.16 -8.83 1.20
N LEU A 206 -10.93 -7.85 0.72
CA LEU A 206 -12.38 -7.96 0.53
C LEU A 206 -12.79 -9.00 -0.53
N GLN A 207 -11.90 -9.33 -1.47
CA GLN A 207 -12.13 -10.30 -2.54
C GLN A 207 -11.52 -11.68 -2.24
N THR A 208 -10.79 -11.80 -1.12
CA THR A 208 -10.20 -13.07 -0.71
C THR A 208 -11.30 -14.00 -0.19
N SER A 209 -11.38 -15.20 -0.75
CA SER A 209 -12.31 -16.22 -0.28
C SER A 209 -11.95 -16.71 1.12
N GLY A 210 -12.96 -16.87 1.99
CA GLY A 210 -12.79 -17.40 3.34
C GLY A 210 -12.53 -16.34 4.42
N ILE A 211 -12.61 -15.04 4.12
CA ILE A 211 -12.65 -14.01 5.16
C ILE A 211 -13.98 -14.07 5.93
N GLY A 212 -13.96 -13.71 7.21
CA GLY A 212 -15.18 -13.54 8.01
C GLY A 212 -16.08 -12.46 7.41
N SER A 213 -17.39 -12.69 7.37
CA SER A 213 -18.35 -11.73 6.85
C SER A 213 -19.49 -11.50 7.83
N VAL A 214 -19.67 -10.26 8.23
CA VAL A 214 -20.78 -9.83 9.09
C VAL A 214 -21.74 -8.97 8.27
N ALA A 215 -22.96 -9.46 8.07
CA ALA A 215 -24.00 -8.74 7.35
C ALA A 215 -24.84 -7.91 8.32
N LEU A 216 -25.05 -6.63 7.98
CA LEU A 216 -25.89 -5.73 8.78
C LEU A 216 -27.38 -5.84 8.41
N GLY A 217 -27.69 -6.19 7.17
CA GLY A 217 -29.06 -6.33 6.70
C GLY A 217 -29.16 -6.83 5.26
N THR A 218 -30.37 -7.07 4.78
CA THR A 218 -30.62 -7.52 3.40
C THR A 218 -30.20 -6.45 2.37
N ASN A 219 -30.41 -5.18 2.68
CA ASN A 219 -30.08 -4.05 1.83
C ASN A 219 -29.02 -3.11 2.49
N GLY A 220 -28.29 -3.65 3.46
CA GLY A 220 -27.43 -2.84 4.33
C GLY A 220 -28.21 -2.19 5.48
N ALA A 221 -27.48 -1.86 6.55
CA ALA A 221 -28.03 -1.15 7.71
C ALA A 221 -26.96 -0.31 8.43
N ALA A 222 -27.40 0.47 9.41
CA ALA A 222 -26.47 1.18 10.29
C ALA A 222 -25.70 0.18 11.18
N PRO A 223 -24.43 0.45 11.49
CA PRO A 223 -23.66 -0.42 12.38
C PRO A 223 -24.24 -0.42 13.79
N THR A 224 -24.22 -1.58 14.42
CA THR A 224 -24.66 -1.76 15.80
C THR A 224 -23.49 -2.24 16.66
N TRP A 225 -23.62 -2.10 18.00
CA TRP A 225 -22.62 -2.67 18.91
C TRP A 225 -22.43 -4.17 18.73
N ALA A 226 -23.53 -4.88 18.50
CA ALA A 226 -23.51 -6.33 18.25
C ALA A 226 -22.69 -6.68 17.00
N SER A 227 -22.90 -5.95 15.89
CA SER A 227 -22.18 -6.21 14.67
C SER A 227 -20.67 -5.96 14.77
N ILE A 228 -20.26 -4.99 15.60
CA ILE A 228 -18.83 -4.74 15.86
C ILE A 228 -18.24 -5.88 16.72
N CYS A 229 -18.98 -6.35 17.73
CA CYS A 229 -18.56 -7.52 18.52
C CYS A 229 -18.49 -8.77 17.65
N ASP A 230 -19.41 -8.93 16.71
CA ASP A 230 -19.42 -10.06 15.77
C ASP A 230 -18.21 -10.05 14.85
N LEU A 231 -17.73 -8.87 14.37
CA LEU A 231 -16.50 -8.78 13.61
C LEU A 231 -15.29 -9.29 14.39
N VAL A 232 -15.18 -8.90 15.65
CA VAL A 232 -14.07 -9.38 16.51
C VAL A 232 -14.23 -10.86 16.80
N ARG A 233 -15.47 -11.33 16.99
CA ARG A 233 -15.77 -12.74 17.22
C ARG A 233 -15.36 -13.62 16.05
N GLU A 234 -15.63 -13.21 14.80
CA GLU A 234 -15.26 -13.98 13.61
C GLU A 234 -13.75 -14.27 13.58
N VAL A 235 -12.92 -13.26 13.84
CA VAL A 235 -11.46 -13.41 13.90
C VAL A 235 -11.00 -14.22 15.11
N ALA A 236 -11.66 -14.05 16.27
CA ALA A 236 -11.30 -14.74 17.52
C ALA A 236 -11.64 -16.22 17.50
N ILE A 237 -12.75 -16.64 16.87
CA ILE A 237 -13.14 -18.06 16.74
C ILE A 237 -12.03 -18.86 16.05
N ASP A 238 -11.38 -18.29 15.06
CA ASP A 238 -10.30 -18.92 14.30
C ASP A 238 -8.91 -18.78 14.98
N ASN A 239 -8.88 -18.24 16.21
CA ASN A 239 -7.66 -17.99 16.99
C ASN A 239 -6.67 -17.07 16.28
N ALA A 240 -7.17 -16.16 15.47
CA ALA A 240 -6.38 -15.20 14.71
C ALA A 240 -6.26 -13.84 15.42
N ASP A 241 -6.70 -13.75 16.70
CA ASP A 241 -6.67 -12.56 17.56
C ASP A 241 -5.28 -12.17 18.09
N ARG A 242 -4.24 -12.38 17.28
CA ARG A 242 -2.83 -12.16 17.64
C ARG A 242 -2.17 -11.22 16.65
N GLY A 243 -1.21 -10.42 17.13
CA GLY A 243 -0.41 -9.55 16.27
C GLY A 243 -0.95 -8.14 16.15
N SER A 244 -0.93 -7.56 14.97
CA SER A 244 -1.36 -6.17 14.73
C SER A 244 -2.82 -6.12 14.31
N LEU A 245 -3.71 -6.10 15.30
CA LEU A 245 -5.15 -6.02 15.10
C LEU A 245 -5.60 -4.58 15.00
N ALA A 246 -6.37 -4.25 13.99
CA ALA A 246 -6.95 -2.92 13.80
C ALA A 246 -8.26 -2.98 13.03
N PHE A 247 -9.09 -1.96 13.24
CA PHE A 247 -10.23 -1.66 12.39
C PHE A 247 -9.82 -0.65 11.32
N ILE A 248 -10.24 -0.87 10.09
CA ILE A 248 -10.18 0.15 9.05
C ILE A 248 -11.57 0.41 8.47
N THR A 249 -11.90 1.67 8.25
CA THR A 249 -13.21 2.06 7.70
C THR A 249 -13.10 3.33 6.88
N THR A 250 -14.17 3.66 6.16
CA THR A 250 -14.27 4.92 5.41
C THR A 250 -14.42 6.11 6.36
N PRO A 251 -14.09 7.36 5.94
CA PRO A 251 -14.38 8.57 6.72
C PRO A 251 -15.86 8.72 7.06
N GLN A 252 -16.77 8.33 6.13
CA GLN A 252 -18.21 8.30 6.36
C GLN A 252 -18.59 7.28 7.43
N GLY A 253 -17.97 6.07 7.38
CA GLY A 253 -18.14 5.04 8.39
C GLY A 253 -17.71 5.49 9.77
N MET A 254 -16.56 6.17 9.86
CA MET A 254 -16.09 6.77 11.13
C MET A 254 -17.09 7.78 11.69
N SER A 255 -17.63 8.66 10.83
CA SER A 255 -18.66 9.62 11.24
C SER A 255 -19.92 8.91 11.75
N LYS A 256 -20.37 7.87 11.06
CA LYS A 256 -21.54 7.08 11.47
C LYS A 256 -21.32 6.40 12.83
N LEU A 257 -20.14 5.81 13.04
CA LEU A 257 -19.80 5.18 14.34
C LEU A 257 -19.82 6.17 15.49
N ARG A 258 -19.42 7.42 15.25
CA ARG A 258 -19.47 8.51 16.26
C ARG A 258 -20.87 9.03 16.53
N ASN A 259 -21.81 8.85 15.61
CA ASN A 259 -23.19 9.31 15.72
C ASN A 259 -24.17 8.19 16.13
N THR A 260 -23.73 6.93 16.17
CA THR A 260 -24.58 5.80 16.56
C THR A 260 -24.40 5.49 18.02
N VAL A 261 -25.50 5.45 18.77
CA VAL A 261 -25.50 5.09 20.19
C VAL A 261 -25.24 3.60 20.38
N LYS A 262 -24.54 3.25 21.46
CA LYS A 262 -24.19 1.88 21.80
C LYS A 262 -25.40 1.03 22.16
N VAL A 263 -26.31 1.58 22.98
CA VAL A 263 -27.55 0.95 23.40
C VAL A 263 -28.67 1.98 23.25
N ALA A 264 -29.64 1.66 22.41
CA ALA A 264 -30.78 2.54 22.17
C ALA A 264 -31.59 2.70 23.48
N SER A 265 -32.01 3.91 23.76
CA SER A 265 -32.92 4.31 24.84
C SER A 265 -32.34 4.29 26.27
N THR A 266 -31.19 3.68 26.52
CA THR A 266 -30.65 3.53 27.92
C THR A 266 -29.24 4.05 28.08
N ASP A 267 -28.44 4.12 27.07
CA ASP A 267 -27.05 4.58 27.11
C ASP A 267 -26.82 5.69 26.07
N SER A 268 -26.31 6.82 26.56
CA SER A 268 -25.93 7.94 25.68
C SER A 268 -24.53 7.83 25.10
N LYS A 269 -23.77 6.79 25.42
CA LYS A 269 -22.44 6.55 24.84
C LYS A 269 -22.56 6.17 23.38
N MET A 270 -21.69 6.74 22.57
CA MET A 270 -21.59 6.41 21.16
C MET A 270 -20.80 5.10 20.96
N LEU A 271 -20.93 4.49 19.78
CA LEU A 271 -20.14 3.30 19.42
C LEU A 271 -18.65 3.61 19.47
N LEU A 272 -18.26 4.78 18.99
CA LEU A 272 -16.90 5.28 19.01
C LEU A 272 -16.84 6.59 19.80
N ASP A 273 -16.12 6.57 20.91
CA ASP A 273 -15.82 7.75 21.72
C ASP A 273 -14.70 8.61 21.07
N ASN A 274 -14.25 9.64 21.78
CA ASN A 274 -13.19 10.56 21.34
C ASN A 274 -11.83 9.89 21.08
N LYS A 275 -11.59 8.73 21.67
CA LYS A 275 -10.46 7.87 21.31
C LYS A 275 -10.81 7.10 20.04
N ALA A 276 -9.92 7.08 19.07
CA ALA A 276 -10.10 6.30 17.85
C ALA A 276 -9.86 4.79 18.12
N GLU A 277 -10.60 4.22 19.07
CA GLU A 277 -10.49 2.83 19.51
C GLU A 277 -11.88 2.20 19.65
N LEU A 278 -12.03 1.01 19.08
CA LEU A 278 -13.21 0.15 19.25
C LEU A 278 -12.79 -1.15 19.94
N LEU A 279 -13.46 -1.51 21.03
CA LEU A 279 -13.13 -2.72 21.80
C LEU A 279 -11.65 -2.81 22.24
N GLY A 280 -10.94 -1.67 22.35
CA GLY A 280 -9.51 -1.63 22.69
C GLY A 280 -8.56 -1.77 21.48
N TYR A 281 -9.11 -1.85 20.27
CA TYR A 281 -8.33 -1.87 19.04
C TYR A 281 -8.37 -0.53 18.32
N PRO A 282 -7.27 -0.09 17.68
CA PRO A 282 -7.23 1.16 16.95
C PRO A 282 -8.16 1.12 15.73
N VAL A 283 -8.79 2.28 15.46
CA VAL A 283 -9.62 2.50 14.27
C VAL A 283 -8.92 3.50 13.36
N VAL A 284 -8.59 3.06 12.17
CA VAL A 284 -7.95 3.89 11.14
C VAL A 284 -8.95 4.20 10.02
N THR A 285 -8.93 5.42 9.53
CA THR A 285 -9.78 5.84 8.41
C THR A 285 -8.98 6.00 7.13
N SER A 286 -9.56 5.52 6.03
CA SER A 286 -9.01 5.78 4.70
C SER A 286 -10.11 5.91 3.67
N SER A 287 -9.91 6.83 2.74
CA SER A 287 -10.77 6.98 1.56
C SER A 287 -10.53 5.91 0.49
N ILE A 288 -9.52 5.07 0.67
CA ILE A 288 -9.20 3.95 -0.22
C ILE A 288 -10.23 2.82 -0.05
N ILE A 289 -10.82 2.68 1.14
CA ILE A 289 -11.87 1.68 1.39
C ILE A 289 -13.10 2.02 0.55
N PRO A 290 -13.71 1.04 -0.14
CA PRO A 290 -14.87 1.32 -0.97
C PRO A 290 -16.05 1.85 -0.14
N SER A 291 -16.66 2.94 -0.61
CA SER A 291 -17.85 3.59 -0.04
C SER A 291 -19.06 3.55 -0.99
N THR A 292 -18.92 2.85 -2.12
CA THR A 292 -19.93 2.74 -3.18
C THR A 292 -20.38 1.31 -3.39
N LEU A 293 -20.22 0.46 -2.37
CA LEU A 293 -20.66 -0.93 -2.41
C LEU A 293 -22.18 -1.02 -2.54
N THR A 294 -22.64 -2.13 -3.10
CA THR A 294 -24.07 -2.41 -3.30
C THR A 294 -24.43 -3.76 -2.69
N LYS A 295 -25.62 -3.85 -2.08
CA LYS A 295 -26.17 -5.11 -1.58
C LYS A 295 -27.69 -5.07 -1.65
N GLY A 296 -28.29 -6.01 -2.38
CA GLY A 296 -29.74 -5.99 -2.65
C GLY A 296 -30.13 -4.73 -3.38
N THR A 297 -31.03 -3.93 -2.81
CA THR A 297 -31.43 -2.60 -3.32
C THR A 297 -30.61 -1.45 -2.70
N GLY A 298 -29.76 -1.75 -1.71
CA GLY A 298 -28.90 -0.76 -1.07
C GLY A 298 -27.74 -0.35 -1.98
N SER A 299 -27.45 0.95 -2.01
CA SER A 299 -26.34 1.55 -2.76
C SER A 299 -25.54 2.49 -1.87
N ASN A 300 -24.34 2.85 -2.28
CA ASN A 300 -23.43 3.72 -1.53
C ASN A 300 -23.14 3.19 -0.10
N LEU A 301 -22.95 1.87 -0.01
CA LEU A 301 -22.60 1.20 1.23
C LEU A 301 -21.09 1.30 1.47
N SER A 302 -20.71 1.50 2.71
CA SER A 302 -19.31 1.63 3.11
C SER A 302 -18.76 0.32 3.68
N GLY A 303 -17.50 0.04 3.37
CA GLY A 303 -16.78 -1.09 3.92
C GLY A 303 -16.19 -0.79 5.30
N MET A 304 -16.11 -1.82 6.15
CA MET A 304 -15.33 -1.84 7.39
C MET A 304 -14.64 -3.20 7.49
N ILE A 305 -13.36 -3.20 7.79
CA ILE A 305 -12.55 -4.42 7.92
C ILE A 305 -11.93 -4.43 9.31
N PHE A 306 -11.91 -5.58 9.94
CA PHE A 306 -11.16 -5.88 11.14
C PHE A 306 -10.26 -7.08 10.88
N GLY A 307 -9.02 -7.05 11.37
CA GLY A 307 -8.16 -8.21 11.26
C GLY A 307 -6.72 -7.96 11.67
N ASN A 308 -5.93 -9.02 11.49
CA ASN A 308 -4.50 -9.02 11.77
C ASN A 308 -3.71 -8.68 10.51
N PHE A 309 -3.24 -7.45 10.43
CA PHE A 309 -2.50 -6.97 9.25
C PHE A 309 -1.11 -7.61 9.08
N ASN A 310 -0.56 -8.27 10.09
CA ASN A 310 0.67 -9.06 9.93
C ASN A 310 0.51 -10.27 8.98
N ASP A 311 -0.72 -10.70 8.71
CA ASP A 311 -1.01 -11.78 7.78
C ASP A 311 -1.27 -11.31 6.35
N LEU A 312 -1.20 -10.00 6.12
CA LEU A 312 -1.16 -9.42 4.79
C LEU A 312 0.29 -9.31 4.33
N VAL A 313 0.59 -9.86 3.17
CA VAL A 313 1.93 -9.86 2.56
C VAL A 313 1.87 -9.12 1.24
N VAL A 314 2.75 -8.15 1.08
CA VAL A 314 2.96 -7.43 -0.19
C VAL A 314 4.30 -7.89 -0.75
N GLY A 315 4.26 -8.56 -1.89
CA GLY A 315 5.45 -8.99 -2.63
C GLY A 315 5.86 -7.97 -3.67
N GLU A 316 7.15 -7.73 -3.81
CA GLU A 316 7.73 -6.82 -4.79
C GLU A 316 8.81 -7.51 -5.61
N TRP A 317 8.69 -7.45 -6.95
CA TRP A 317 9.61 -8.04 -7.91
C TRP A 317 10.48 -6.96 -8.54
N GLY A 318 11.57 -6.65 -7.89
CA GLY A 318 12.53 -5.67 -8.37
C GLY A 318 12.42 -4.31 -7.68
N SER A 319 12.76 -3.28 -8.42
CA SER A 319 12.70 -1.87 -8.01
C SER A 319 11.84 -1.11 -9.01
N LEU A 320 11.48 0.12 -8.67
CA LEU A 320 10.78 1.02 -9.59
C LEU A 320 11.59 1.15 -10.90
N ASP A 321 10.99 0.70 -12.00
CA ASP A 321 11.54 0.84 -13.36
C ASP A 321 10.97 2.09 -14.00
N VAL A 322 11.84 3.00 -14.44
CA VAL A 322 11.46 4.26 -15.06
C VAL A 322 11.86 4.24 -16.52
N LEU A 323 10.84 4.22 -17.38
CA LEU A 323 10.99 4.30 -18.83
C LEU A 323 10.81 5.73 -19.30
N PHE A 324 11.70 6.15 -20.15
CA PHE A 324 11.71 7.44 -20.76
C PHE A 324 11.42 7.32 -22.27
N ASP A 325 10.33 7.96 -22.73
CA ASP A 325 9.92 7.95 -24.13
C ASP A 325 9.90 9.37 -24.73
N PRO A 326 10.92 9.73 -25.53
CA PRO A 326 10.96 10.99 -26.23
C PRO A 326 10.17 10.96 -27.57
N TYR A 327 9.68 9.80 -28.01
CA TYR A 327 9.12 9.63 -29.34
C TYR A 327 7.62 9.87 -29.39
N THR A 328 6.87 9.40 -28.38
CA THR A 328 5.40 9.54 -28.33
C THR A 328 4.95 11.01 -28.35
N GLY A 329 5.72 11.93 -27.76
CA GLY A 329 5.45 13.37 -27.75
C GLY A 329 6.28 14.17 -28.76
N SER A 330 6.89 13.57 -29.78
CA SER A 330 7.87 14.21 -30.65
C SER A 330 7.34 15.44 -31.39
N SER A 331 6.09 15.45 -31.81
CA SER A 331 5.44 16.57 -32.51
C SER A 331 5.28 17.83 -31.63
N THR A 332 5.15 17.67 -30.31
CA THR A 332 5.00 18.76 -29.34
C THR A 332 6.29 19.03 -28.56
N GLY A 333 7.31 18.21 -28.74
CA GLY A 333 8.55 18.23 -27.95
C GLY A 333 8.33 17.83 -26.49
N ALA A 334 7.19 17.23 -26.16
CA ALA A 334 6.90 16.66 -24.85
C ALA A 334 7.62 15.32 -24.69
N MET A 335 7.95 14.98 -23.44
CA MET A 335 8.60 13.75 -23.04
C MET A 335 7.72 12.99 -22.08
N ARG A 336 7.50 11.69 -22.36
CA ARG A 336 6.74 10.82 -21.48
C ARG A 336 7.68 10.07 -20.55
N VAL A 337 7.42 10.18 -19.25
CA VAL A 337 8.07 9.39 -18.22
C VAL A 337 7.06 8.38 -17.71
N THR A 338 7.35 7.10 -17.89
CA THR A 338 6.50 5.99 -17.42
C THR A 338 7.24 5.25 -16.33
N CYS A 339 6.57 5.02 -15.20
CA CYS A 339 7.09 4.24 -14.09
C CYS A 339 6.33 2.92 -14.01
N PHE A 340 7.06 1.82 -13.81
CA PHE A 340 6.49 0.49 -13.60
C PHE A 340 6.99 -0.08 -12.28
N LEU A 341 6.10 -0.77 -11.58
CA LEU A 341 6.42 -1.54 -10.39
C LEU A 341 5.66 -2.87 -10.43
N ASP A 342 6.37 -3.95 -10.25
CA ASP A 342 5.79 -5.29 -10.22
C ASP A 342 5.49 -5.67 -8.76
N VAL A 343 4.22 -5.85 -8.43
CA VAL A 343 3.75 -6.18 -7.08
C VAL A 343 2.68 -7.26 -7.10
N ASP A 344 2.57 -7.98 -6.01
CA ASP A 344 1.40 -8.82 -5.71
C ASP A 344 1.08 -8.77 -4.22
N VAL A 345 -0.17 -9.07 -3.90
CA VAL A 345 -0.67 -9.08 -2.52
C VAL A 345 -1.25 -10.45 -2.22
N ALA A 346 -0.92 -10.98 -1.06
CA ALA A 346 -1.48 -12.25 -0.61
C ALA A 346 -1.88 -12.19 0.87
N VAL A 347 -3.04 -12.75 1.17
CA VAL A 347 -3.51 -12.97 2.53
C VAL A 347 -3.04 -14.36 2.98
N ARG A 348 -2.23 -14.42 4.03
CA ARG A 348 -1.68 -15.69 4.55
C ARG A 348 -2.76 -16.58 5.17
N HIS A 349 -3.66 -15.98 5.92
CA HIS A 349 -4.80 -16.61 6.56
C HIS A 349 -6.04 -15.76 6.31
N ALA A 350 -6.98 -16.25 5.54
CA ALA A 350 -8.22 -15.54 5.26
C ALA A 350 -9.01 -15.29 6.54
N GLU A 351 -8.99 -16.25 7.45
CA GLU A 351 -9.63 -16.25 8.75
C GLU A 351 -9.11 -15.15 9.70
N SER A 352 -7.95 -14.56 9.37
CA SER A 352 -7.39 -13.43 10.12
C SER A 352 -8.10 -12.10 9.85
N PHE A 353 -9.04 -12.08 8.90
CA PHE A 353 -9.78 -10.88 8.53
C PHE A 353 -11.28 -11.13 8.55
N ALA A 354 -12.02 -10.12 8.98
CA ALA A 354 -13.47 -10.07 8.90
C ALA A 354 -13.91 -8.72 8.35
N ALA A 355 -14.98 -8.71 7.54
CA ALA A 355 -15.44 -7.50 6.89
C ALA A 355 -16.97 -7.33 7.01
N ILE A 356 -17.38 -6.06 7.11
CA ILE A 356 -18.72 -5.57 6.84
C ILE A 356 -18.65 -4.81 5.51
N THR A 357 -19.44 -5.18 4.54
CA THR A 357 -19.47 -4.55 3.20
C THR A 357 -20.78 -3.80 2.93
N ASP A 358 -21.67 -3.77 3.89
CA ASP A 358 -23.04 -3.27 3.75
C ASP A 358 -23.45 -2.20 4.77
N MET A 359 -22.46 -1.42 5.25
CA MET A 359 -22.69 -0.36 6.23
C MET A 359 -23.33 0.88 5.56
N VAL A 360 -24.53 1.25 5.99
CA VAL A 360 -25.20 2.49 5.63
C VAL A 360 -24.62 3.64 6.45
N THR A 361 -24.09 4.65 5.79
CA THR A 361 -23.40 5.79 6.40
C THR A 361 -24.15 7.12 6.26
N THR A 362 -25.24 7.11 5.50
CA THR A 362 -26.14 8.26 5.36
C THR A 362 -27.13 8.38 6.50
#